data_5547eb06b973c7ffe2ebdff049064f67
#
_entry.id   5547eb06b973c7ffe2ebdff049064f67
#
_cell.length_a   1.000
_cell.length_b   1.000
_cell.length_c   1.000
_cell.angle_alpha   90.00
_cell.angle_beta   90.00
_cell.angle_gamma   90.00
#
_symmetry.space_group_name_H-M   'P 1'
#
loop_
_entity.id
_entity.type
_entity.pdbx_description
1 polymer ?
#
loop_
_entity_poly.entity_id
_entity_poly.type
_entity_poly.pdbx_seq_one_letter_code
_entity_poly.pdbx_strand_id
1 'polypeptide(L)' 'MFSIENEFDYTIITIVDNDNRQEDAQVIMSDEYVYVRQYNVKSGRYDVISLSPFMFNEILASMKFTDGVY' A
#
# COMPACT_ATOMS: atom_id res chain seq x y z
N MET A 1 12.41 -3.48 0.46
CA MET A 1 12.41 -3.55 1.94
C MET A 1 11.09 -3.06 2.49
N PHE A 2 10.56 -3.72 3.47
CA PHE A 2 9.34 -3.28 4.10
C PHE A 2 9.41 -3.48 5.62
N SER A 3 8.60 -2.73 6.34
CA SER A 3 8.41 -2.91 7.77
C SER A 3 6.92 -2.94 8.08
N ILE A 4 6.56 -3.64 9.15
CA ILE A 4 5.17 -3.78 9.58
C ILE A 4 5.07 -3.30 11.02
N GLU A 5 4.08 -2.44 11.26
CA GLU A 5 3.80 -1.93 12.58
C GLU A 5 2.34 -2.21 12.90
N ASN A 6 2.11 -3.04 13.92
CA ASN A 6 0.76 -3.41 14.33
C ASN A 6 0.29 -2.49 15.45
N GLU A 7 -0.79 -1.80 15.18
CA GLU A 7 -1.48 -0.97 16.17
C GLU A 7 -2.73 -1.69 16.63
N PHE A 8 -3.43 -1.09 17.58
CA PHE A 8 -4.60 -1.75 18.15
C PHE A 8 -5.70 -2.01 17.12
N ASP A 9 -6.01 -1.01 16.30
CA ASP A 9 -7.11 -1.07 15.34
C ASP A 9 -6.67 -1.22 13.89
N TYR A 10 -5.37 -1.13 13.62
CA TYR A 10 -4.91 -1.12 12.24
C TYR A 10 -3.45 -1.55 12.17
N THR A 11 -3.02 -1.84 10.96
CA THR A 11 -1.63 -2.21 10.67
C THR A 11 -1.07 -1.24 9.64
N ILE A 12 0.16 -0.80 9.85
CA ILE A 12 0.86 0.06 8.90
C ILE A 12 2.01 -0.73 8.31
N ILE A 13 2.04 -0.83 6.98
CA ILE A 13 3.16 -1.42 6.26
C ILE A 13 3.86 -0.28 5.53
N THR A 14 5.14 -0.10 5.81
CA THR A 14 5.95 0.91 5.12
C THR A 14 6.87 0.20 4.14
N ILE A 15 6.83 0.62 2.89
CA ILE A 15 7.61 0.04 1.80
C ILE A 15 8.61 1.08 1.33
N VAL A 16 9.88 0.70 1.36
CA VAL A 16 10.99 1.57 0.95
C VAL A 16 11.47 1.12 -0.41
N ASP A 17 11.57 2.07 -1.34
CA ASP A 17 12.14 1.81 -2.66
C ASP A 17 13.64 1.62 -2.53
N ASN A 18 14.14 0.45 -2.94
CA ASN A 18 15.55 0.12 -2.83
C ASN A 18 16.46 1.06 -3.63
N ASP A 19 15.94 1.61 -4.72
CA ASP A 19 16.73 2.51 -5.57
C ASP A 19 16.61 3.97 -5.17
N ASN A 20 15.82 4.27 -4.17
CA ASN A 20 15.56 5.64 -3.71
C ASN A 20 15.04 6.58 -4.80
N ARG A 21 14.34 6.02 -5.79
CA ARG A 21 13.75 6.79 -6.88
C ARG A 21 12.37 7.32 -6.53
N GLN A 22 11.71 6.65 -5.62
CA GLN A 22 10.37 6.98 -5.17
C GLN A 22 10.38 7.21 -3.67
N GLU A 23 9.46 8.02 -3.22
CA GLU A 23 9.24 8.17 -1.79
C GLU A 23 8.69 6.87 -1.21
N ASP A 24 8.87 6.69 0.09
CA ASP A 24 8.32 5.52 0.77
C ASP A 24 6.81 5.49 0.63
N ALA A 25 6.27 4.30 0.39
CA ALA A 25 4.83 4.12 0.34
C ALA A 25 4.36 3.44 1.62
N GLN A 26 3.15 3.74 2.03
CA GLN A 26 2.57 3.11 3.22
C GLN A 26 1.22 2.52 2.88
N VAL A 27 0.96 1.35 3.43
CA VAL A 27 -0.34 0.70 3.36
C VAL A 27 -0.90 0.63 4.78
N ILE A 28 -2.04 1.22 4.99
CA ILE A 28 -2.69 1.25 6.30
C ILE A 28 -3.96 0.42 6.20
N MET A 29 -4.02 -0.66 6.97
CA MET A 29 -5.09 -1.63 6.86
C MET A 29 -5.86 -1.78 8.16
N SER A 30 -7.17 -1.81 8.04
CA SER A 30 -8.06 -2.19 9.14
C SER A 30 -9.11 -3.15 8.59
N ASP A 31 -10.04 -3.58 9.44
CA ASP A 31 -11.13 -4.45 9.00
C ASP A 31 -12.08 -3.77 8.02
N GLU A 32 -12.13 -2.45 8.03
CA GLU A 32 -13.10 -1.70 7.27
C GLU A 32 -12.52 -0.97 6.06
N TYR A 33 -11.21 -0.74 6.04
CA TYR A 33 -10.62 0.06 4.98
C TYR A 33 -9.16 -0.30 4.76
N VAL A 34 -8.67 0.06 3.57
CA VAL A 34 -7.26 0.01 3.23
C VAL A 34 -6.91 1.33 2.56
N TYR A 35 -5.89 2.02 3.07
CA TYR A 35 -5.36 3.22 2.44
C TYR A 35 -3.95 2.93 1.96
N VAL A 36 -3.67 3.34 0.72
CA VAL A 36 -2.30 3.33 0.19
C VAL A 36 -1.92 4.78 -0.02
N ARG A 37 -0.82 5.20 0.57
CA ARG A 37 -0.38 6.59 0.45
C ARG A 37 1.10 6.70 0.15
N GLN A 38 1.45 7.77 -0.54
CA GLN A 38 2.82 8.11 -0.86
C GLN A 38 2.96 9.61 -0.87
N TYR A 39 4.03 10.12 -0.29
CA TYR A 39 4.25 11.56 -0.27
C TYR A 39 4.61 12.05 -1.67
N ASN A 40 3.95 13.12 -2.09
CA ASN A 40 4.22 13.75 -3.37
C ASN A 40 5.04 15.03 -3.12
N VAL A 41 6.32 14.97 -3.44
CA VAL A 41 7.24 16.07 -3.19
C VAL A 41 6.84 17.33 -3.97
N LYS A 42 6.30 17.14 -5.19
CA LYS A 42 5.92 18.28 -6.03
C LYS A 42 4.76 19.07 -5.47
N SER A 43 3.79 18.39 -4.90
CA SER A 43 2.60 19.06 -4.35
C SER A 43 2.74 19.38 -2.87
N GLY A 44 3.69 18.74 -2.18
CA GLY A 44 3.85 18.88 -0.74
C GLY A 44 2.75 18.16 0.04
N ARG A 45 2.08 17.18 -0.57
CA ARG A 45 0.99 16.44 0.06
C ARG A 45 1.13 14.96 -0.20
N TYR A 46 0.37 14.17 0.55
CA TYR A 46 0.26 12.74 0.28
C TYR A 46 -0.76 12.48 -0.80
N ASP A 47 -0.40 11.61 -1.73
CA ASP A 47 -1.35 11.00 -2.64
C ASP A 47 -1.91 9.78 -1.94
N VAL A 48 -3.23 9.69 -1.86
CA VAL A 48 -3.90 8.62 -1.10
C VAL A 48 -4.92 7.93 -1.99
N ILE A 49 -4.88 6.60 -1.97
CA ILE A 49 -5.87 5.77 -2.64
C ILE A 49 -6.59 4.98 -1.55
N SER A 50 -7.91 5.00 -1.58
CA SER A 50 -8.72 4.27 -0.63
C SER A 50 -9.33 3.05 -1.30
N LEU A 51 -9.11 1.90 -0.70
CA LEU A 51 -9.60 0.61 -1.22
C LEU A 51 -10.44 -0.07 -0.16
N SER A 52 -11.41 -0.87 -0.58
CA SER A 52 -12.05 -1.77 0.35
C SER A 52 -11.11 -2.96 0.62
N PRO A 53 -11.26 -3.65 1.74
CA PRO A 53 -10.49 -4.87 1.99
C PRO A 53 -10.66 -5.90 0.87
N PHE A 54 -11.85 -5.99 0.29
CA PHE A 54 -12.10 -6.88 -0.84
C PHE A 54 -11.21 -6.53 -2.03
N MET A 55 -11.16 -5.25 -2.39
CA MET A 55 -10.35 -4.79 -3.52
C MET A 55 -8.87 -5.07 -3.28
N PHE A 56 -8.40 -4.84 -2.07
CA PHE A 56 -7.01 -5.10 -1.74
C PHE A 56 -6.69 -6.60 -1.85
N ASN A 57 -7.60 -7.45 -1.36
CA ASN A 57 -7.42 -8.89 -1.48
C ASN A 57 -7.40 -9.35 -2.93
N GLU A 58 -8.19 -8.72 -3.79
CA GLU A 58 -8.17 -9.01 -5.22
C GLU A 58 -6.83 -8.65 -5.85
N ILE A 59 -6.22 -7.56 -5.42
CA ILE A 59 -4.88 -7.20 -5.89
C ILE A 59 -3.89 -8.28 -5.50
N LEU A 60 -3.92 -8.72 -4.25
CA LEU A 60 -3.01 -9.77 -3.78
C LEU A 60 -3.22 -11.07 -4.54
N ALA A 61 -4.47 -11.45 -4.78
CA ALA A 61 -4.79 -12.66 -5.51
C ALA A 61 -4.32 -12.58 -6.95
N SER A 62 -4.48 -11.42 -7.59
CA SER A 62 -4.10 -11.25 -8.99
C SER A 62 -2.60 -11.40 -9.22
N MET A 63 -1.80 -11.16 -8.22
CA MET A 63 -0.34 -11.29 -8.35
C MET A 63 0.09 -12.72 -8.62
N LYS A 64 -0.76 -13.70 -8.33
CA LYS A 64 -0.48 -15.10 -8.64
C LYS A 64 -0.66 -15.42 -10.12
N PHE A 65 -1.24 -14.50 -10.88
CA PHE A 65 -1.54 -14.70 -12.30
C PHE A 65 -0.84 -13.67 -13.18
N THR A 66 0.34 -13.26 -12.78
CA THR A 66 1.04 -12.16 -13.45
C THR A 66 1.61 -12.53 -14.82
N ASP A 67 1.58 -13.80 -15.19
CA ASP A 67 2.14 -14.27 -16.46
C ASP A 67 1.17 -14.19 -17.63
N GLY A 68 0.24 -13.27 -17.57
CA GLY A 68 -0.64 -12.99 -18.68
C GLY A 68 -1.90 -13.81 -18.75
N VAL A 69 -2.34 -14.34 -17.65
CA VAL A 69 -3.60 -15.07 -17.57
C VAL A 69 -4.71 -14.07 -17.24
N TYR A 70 -5.31 -13.54 -18.25
CA TYR A 70 -6.36 -12.53 -18.06
C TYR A 70 -7.63 -12.94 -18.78
#